data_0809d99319f61118296d1db05c5fc989
#
_entry.id   0809d99319f61118296d1db05c5fc989
#
_cell.length_a   1.000
_cell.length_b   1.000
_cell.length_c   1.000
_cell.angle_alpha   90.00
_cell.angle_beta   90.00
_cell.angle_gamma   90.00
#
_symmetry.space_group_name_H-M   'P 1'
#
loop_
_entity.id
_entity.type
_entity.pdbx_description
1 polymer ?
#
loop_
_entity_poly.entity_id
_entity_poly.type
_entity_poly.pdbx_seq_one_letter_code
_entity_poly.pdbx_strand_id
1 'polypeptide(L)'
;MLLHINDRDPRPIYLQLVAQVKELIHKGALRPGEELPSVRDVASALGINLHTAHRAYQVLRDEGVIVLRLGRRPRVSALREQPAGRHEVQQRLAGRLNELITEAFHLGLSERDFKSLVDEQLRSGRGTR
;
A
#
# COMPACT_ATOMS: atom_id res chain seq x y z
N MET A 1 -0.02 10.00 10.95
CA MET A 1 -0.74 9.08 10.06
C MET A 1 -2.22 9.07 10.45
N LEU A 2 -3.06 9.46 9.53
CA LEU A 2 -4.51 9.46 9.76
C LEU A 2 -5.15 8.28 9.04
N LEU A 3 -5.70 7.36 9.81
CA LEU A 3 -6.45 6.22 9.30
C LEU A 3 -7.91 6.36 9.73
N HIS A 4 -8.80 5.86 8.91
CA HIS A 4 -10.24 5.87 9.24
C HIS A 4 -10.89 4.60 8.74
N ILE A 5 -12.06 4.30 9.29
CA ILE A 5 -12.85 3.13 8.91
C ILE A 5 -14.08 3.62 8.18
N ASN A 6 -14.33 3.07 7.00
CA ASN A 6 -15.52 3.34 6.22
C ASN A 6 -16.49 2.16 6.38
N ASP A 7 -17.57 2.38 7.12
CA ASP A 7 -18.58 1.34 7.38
C ASP A 7 -19.32 0.91 6.11
N ARG A 8 -19.29 1.73 5.08
CA ARG A 8 -19.95 1.42 3.80
C ARG A 8 -19.05 0.61 2.86
N ASP A 9 -17.75 0.53 3.16
CA ASP A 9 -16.83 -0.27 2.37
C ASP A 9 -17.05 -1.74 2.73
N PRO A 10 -17.34 -2.63 1.76
CA PRO A 10 -17.58 -4.04 2.04
C PRO A 10 -16.33 -4.81 2.43
N ARG A 11 -15.14 -4.23 2.26
CA ARG A 11 -13.90 -4.91 2.61
C ARG A 11 -13.73 -5.01 4.12
N PRO A 12 -13.13 -6.09 4.61
CA PRO A 12 -12.76 -6.20 6.03
C PRO A 12 -11.93 -5.00 6.48
N ILE A 13 -12.05 -4.63 7.75
CA ILE A 13 -11.36 -3.46 8.31
C ILE A 13 -9.85 -3.55 8.08
N TYR A 14 -9.23 -4.72 8.30
CA TYR A 14 -7.78 -4.83 8.15
C TYR A 14 -7.33 -4.53 6.71
N LEU A 15 -8.12 -4.87 5.69
CA LEU A 15 -7.80 -4.56 4.30
C LEU A 15 -7.95 -3.07 4.01
N GLN A 16 -8.93 -2.41 4.64
CA GLN A 16 -9.05 -0.96 4.53
C GLN A 16 -7.80 -0.26 5.08
N LEU A 17 -7.30 -0.73 6.22
CA LEU A 17 -6.10 -0.17 6.82
C LEU A 17 -4.87 -0.39 5.94
N VAL A 18 -4.72 -1.59 5.40
CA VAL A 18 -3.63 -1.93 4.48
C VAL A 18 -3.64 -0.98 3.27
N ALA A 19 -4.81 -0.81 2.66
CA ALA A 19 -4.95 0.06 1.49
C ALA A 19 -4.62 1.51 1.81
N GLN A 20 -5.04 2.01 2.97
CA GLN A 20 -4.78 3.40 3.38
C GLN A 20 -3.29 3.65 3.65
N VAL A 21 -2.61 2.72 4.30
CA VAL A 21 -1.17 2.86 4.54
C VAL A 21 -0.42 2.91 3.22
N LYS A 22 -0.75 1.99 2.29
CA LYS A 22 -0.15 1.98 0.96
C LYS A 22 -0.39 3.29 0.21
N GLU A 23 -1.59 3.83 0.31
CA GLU A 23 -1.95 5.10 -0.34
C GLU A 23 -1.15 6.26 0.24
N LEU A 24 -0.99 6.31 1.56
CA LEU A 24 -0.19 7.35 2.21
C LEU A 24 1.28 7.30 1.77
N ILE A 25 1.82 6.10 1.60
CA ILE A 25 3.19 5.92 1.10
C ILE A 25 3.28 6.36 -0.36
N HIS A 26 2.30 5.96 -1.17
CA HIS A 26 2.25 6.33 -2.59
C HIS A 26 2.21 7.84 -2.77
N LYS A 27 1.44 8.53 -1.96
CA LYS A 27 1.31 10.00 -2.01
C LYS A 27 2.47 10.75 -1.38
N GLY A 28 3.40 10.05 -0.76
CA GLY A 28 4.53 10.68 -0.08
C GLY A 28 4.21 11.23 1.30
N ALA A 29 3.01 10.99 1.81
CA ALA A 29 2.64 11.39 3.18
C ALA A 29 3.35 10.55 4.23
N LEU A 30 3.67 9.30 3.91
CA LEU A 30 4.55 8.44 4.68
C LEU A 30 5.80 8.17 3.85
N ARG A 31 6.96 8.42 4.42
CA ARG A 31 8.24 8.31 3.72
C ARG A 31 8.99 7.04 4.10
N PRO A 32 9.87 6.52 3.23
CA PRO A 32 10.74 5.39 3.60
C PRO A 32 11.49 5.67 4.90
N GLY A 33 11.49 4.69 5.81
CA GLY A 33 12.13 4.81 7.11
C GLY A 33 11.34 5.53 8.20
N GLU A 34 10.22 6.16 7.85
CA GLU A 34 9.39 6.88 8.81
C GLU A 34 8.74 5.91 9.79
N GLU A 35 8.72 6.25 11.08
CA GLU A 35 8.06 5.47 12.10
C GLU A 35 6.55 5.57 11.99
N LEU A 36 5.89 4.46 12.28
CA LEU A 36 4.43 4.37 12.31
C LEU A 36 3.96 4.25 13.75
N PRO A 37 2.69 4.60 14.03
CA PRO A 37 2.09 4.30 15.33
C PRO A 37 2.17 2.80 15.61
N SER A 38 2.26 2.44 16.88
CA SER A 38 2.21 1.03 17.28
C SER A 38 0.85 0.42 16.93
N VAL A 39 0.81 -0.90 16.85
CA VAL A 39 -0.46 -1.62 16.62
C VAL A 39 -1.49 -1.24 17.69
N ARG A 40 -1.05 -1.12 18.95
CA ARG A 40 -1.95 -0.72 20.06
C ARG A 40 -2.48 0.69 19.89
N ASP A 41 -1.63 1.62 19.47
CA ASP A 41 -2.05 3.01 19.24
C ASP A 41 -3.10 3.09 18.14
N VAL A 42 -2.89 2.35 17.05
CA VAL A 42 -3.87 2.30 15.95
C VAL A 42 -5.19 1.72 16.42
N ALA A 43 -5.15 0.59 17.12
CA ALA A 43 -6.36 -0.06 17.62
C ALA A 43 -7.14 0.88 18.56
N SER A 44 -6.42 1.53 19.47
CA SER A 44 -7.02 2.48 20.42
C SER A 44 -7.62 3.68 19.71
N ALA A 45 -6.88 4.29 18.80
CA ALA A 45 -7.32 5.49 18.09
C ALA A 45 -8.56 5.22 17.22
N LEU A 46 -8.67 4.05 16.62
CA LEU A 46 -9.79 3.69 15.75
C LEU A 46 -10.92 2.96 16.48
N GLY A 47 -10.72 2.59 17.73
CA GLY A 47 -11.71 1.84 18.49
C GLY A 47 -11.96 0.44 17.93
N ILE A 48 -10.93 -0.21 17.42
CA ILE A 48 -11.02 -1.55 16.83
C ILE A 48 -10.26 -2.58 17.65
N ASN A 49 -10.52 -3.84 17.35
CA ASN A 49 -9.86 -4.96 18.00
C ASN A 49 -8.35 -4.92 17.69
N LEU A 50 -7.55 -5.19 18.72
CA LEU A 50 -6.09 -5.25 18.59
C LEU A 50 -5.65 -6.26 17.52
N HIS A 51 -6.34 -7.42 17.45
CA HIS A 51 -6.02 -8.44 16.45
C HIS A 51 -6.26 -7.94 15.02
N THR A 52 -7.27 -7.12 14.81
CA THR A 52 -7.57 -6.54 13.49
C THR A 52 -6.44 -5.59 13.05
N ALA A 53 -6.01 -4.72 13.96
CA ALA A 53 -4.91 -3.80 13.69
C ALA A 53 -3.61 -4.58 13.47
N HIS A 54 -3.36 -5.59 14.29
CA HIS A 54 -2.17 -6.44 14.15
C HIS A 54 -2.17 -7.17 12.81
N ARG A 55 -3.30 -7.69 12.37
CA ARG A 55 -3.42 -8.37 11.08
C ARG A 55 -3.08 -7.44 9.92
N ALA A 56 -3.54 -6.19 9.97
CA ALA A 56 -3.20 -5.19 8.96
C ALA A 56 -1.67 -4.99 8.88
N TYR A 57 -1.02 -4.84 10.02
CA TYR A 57 0.43 -4.64 10.08
C TYR A 57 1.19 -5.89 9.61
N GLN A 58 0.69 -7.08 9.93
CA GLN A 58 1.29 -8.32 9.45
C GLN A 58 1.25 -8.43 7.93
N VAL A 59 0.11 -8.08 7.32
CA VAL A 59 -0.02 -8.07 5.86
C VAL A 59 0.99 -7.10 5.25
N LEU A 60 1.08 -5.89 5.79
CA LEU A 60 2.03 -4.89 5.30
C LEU A 60 3.48 -5.36 5.44
N ARG A 61 3.81 -6.01 6.57
CA ARG A 61 5.13 -6.60 6.77
C ARG A 61 5.42 -7.69 5.74
N ASP A 62 4.47 -8.60 5.55
CA ASP A 62 4.65 -9.73 4.64
C ASP A 62 4.82 -9.28 3.20
N GLU A 63 4.21 -8.16 2.83
CA GLU A 63 4.38 -7.56 1.51
C GLU A 63 5.64 -6.68 1.41
N GLY A 64 6.39 -6.55 2.49
CA GLY A 64 7.62 -5.75 2.50
C GLY A 64 7.38 -4.23 2.55
N VAL A 65 6.17 -3.81 2.86
CA VAL A 65 5.79 -2.39 2.91
C VAL A 65 6.30 -1.74 4.19
N ILE A 66 6.26 -2.47 5.30
CA ILE A 66 6.75 -2.00 6.61
C ILE A 66 7.68 -3.01 7.24
N VAL A 67 8.44 -2.56 8.20
CA VAL A 67 9.33 -3.39 9.02
C VAL A 67 8.75 -3.47 10.42
N LEU A 68 8.61 -4.69 10.94
CA LEU A 68 8.23 -4.96 12.33
C LEU A 68 9.39 -5.65 13.00
N ARG A 69 9.92 -5.04 14.06
CA ARG A 69 10.99 -5.63 14.86
C ARG A 69 10.62 -5.60 16.33
N LEU A 70 10.89 -6.70 17.02
CA LEU A 70 10.58 -6.82 18.43
C LEU A 70 11.23 -5.68 19.23
N GLY A 71 10.46 -5.04 20.09
CA GLY A 71 10.94 -3.96 20.94
C GLY A 71 11.14 -2.63 20.24
N ARG A 72 10.76 -2.50 18.96
CA ARG A 72 10.88 -1.26 18.20
C ARG A 72 9.57 -0.86 17.58
N ARG A 73 9.42 0.43 17.31
CA ARG A 73 8.25 0.93 16.57
C ARG A 73 8.26 0.42 15.14
N PRO A 74 7.08 0.10 14.58
CA PRO A 74 6.96 -0.20 13.16
C PRO A 74 7.43 1.00 12.34
N ARG A 75 7.98 0.75 11.18
CA ARG A 75 8.38 1.82 10.26
C ARG A 75 8.19 1.41 8.82
N VAL A 76 8.07 2.41 7.95
CA VAL A 76 8.01 2.19 6.51
C VAL A 76 9.35 1.63 6.04
N SER A 77 9.31 0.60 5.19
CA SER A 77 10.52 -0.03 4.68
C SER A 77 11.32 0.96 3.82
N ALA A 78 12.63 0.95 4.01
CA ALA A 78 13.53 1.61 3.09
C ALA A 78 13.69 0.74 1.83
N LEU A 79 14.04 1.35 0.70
CA LEU A 79 14.21 0.60 -0.55
C LEU A 79 15.14 -0.61 -0.42
N ARG A 80 16.23 -0.45 0.35
CA ARG A 80 17.21 -1.51 0.59
C ARG A 80 16.68 -2.68 1.44
N GLU A 81 15.51 -2.50 2.06
CA GLU A 81 14.90 -3.51 2.93
C GLU A 81 13.76 -4.26 2.26
N GLN A 82 13.55 -4.03 0.98
CA GLN A 82 12.54 -4.77 0.22
C GLN A 82 12.90 -6.26 0.23
N PRO A 83 11.93 -7.15 0.47
CA PRO A 83 12.19 -8.59 0.57
C PRO A 83 12.64 -9.22 -0.73
N ALA A 84 12.33 -8.60 -1.86
CA ALA A 84 12.72 -9.09 -3.19
C ALA A 84 13.73 -8.15 -3.83
N GLY A 85 14.65 -8.70 -4.61
CA GLY A 85 15.57 -7.90 -5.41
C GLY A 85 14.83 -7.10 -6.49
N ARG A 86 15.49 -6.10 -7.04
CA ARG A 86 14.90 -5.23 -8.07
C ARG A 86 14.33 -6.02 -9.24
N HIS A 87 15.06 -7.03 -9.71
CA HIS A 87 14.62 -7.87 -10.83
C HIS A 87 13.34 -8.65 -10.49
N GLU A 88 13.28 -9.23 -9.29
CA GLU A 88 12.10 -9.97 -8.85
C GLU A 88 10.88 -9.06 -8.71
N VAL A 89 11.08 -7.84 -8.19
CA VAL A 89 10.01 -6.84 -8.07
C VAL A 89 9.50 -6.47 -9.46
N GLN A 90 10.41 -6.24 -10.41
CA GLN A 90 10.05 -5.90 -11.79
C GLN A 90 9.26 -7.02 -12.45
N GLN A 91 9.66 -8.28 -12.25
CA GLN A 91 8.94 -9.43 -12.82
C GLN A 91 7.54 -9.57 -12.23
N ARG A 92 7.40 -9.40 -10.92
CA ARG A 92 6.11 -9.44 -10.25
C ARG A 92 5.16 -8.38 -10.79
N LEU A 93 5.67 -7.15 -10.89
CA LEU A 93 4.88 -6.03 -11.40
C LEU A 93 4.56 -6.19 -12.88
N ALA A 94 5.48 -6.72 -13.67
CA ALA A 94 5.23 -6.97 -15.09
C ALA A 94 4.08 -7.94 -15.29
N GLY A 95 3.99 -8.99 -14.46
CA GLY A 95 2.87 -9.94 -14.53
C GLY A 95 1.53 -9.26 -14.26
N ARG A 96 1.47 -8.47 -13.20
CA ARG A 96 0.24 -7.73 -12.83
C ARG A 96 -0.11 -6.68 -13.88
N LEU A 97 0.90 -6.00 -14.42
CA LEU A 97 0.69 -5.03 -15.49
C LEU A 97 0.13 -5.68 -16.74
N ASN A 98 0.65 -6.86 -17.09
CA ASN A 98 0.14 -7.61 -18.24
C ASN A 98 -1.34 -7.97 -18.07
N GLU A 99 -1.75 -8.35 -16.87
CA GLU A 99 -3.15 -8.64 -16.57
C GLU A 99 -4.01 -7.39 -16.75
N LEU A 100 -3.53 -6.22 -16.29
CA LEU A 100 -4.23 -4.95 -16.45
C LEU A 100 -4.34 -4.55 -17.92
N ILE A 101 -3.28 -4.75 -18.70
CA ILE A 101 -3.28 -4.47 -20.14
C ILE A 101 -4.33 -5.32 -20.83
N THR A 102 -4.37 -6.60 -20.51
CA THR A 102 -5.35 -7.54 -21.09
C THR A 102 -6.77 -7.07 -20.76
N GLU A 103 -7.02 -6.73 -19.51
CA GLU A 103 -8.32 -6.22 -19.07
C GLU A 103 -8.70 -4.94 -19.80
N ALA A 104 -7.77 -4.01 -19.94
CA ALA A 104 -8.00 -2.74 -20.62
C ALA A 104 -8.41 -2.96 -22.09
N PHE A 105 -7.75 -3.88 -22.79
CA PHE A 105 -8.10 -4.19 -24.18
C PHE A 105 -9.47 -4.84 -24.28
N HIS A 106 -9.82 -5.72 -23.35
CA HIS A 106 -11.16 -6.32 -23.31
C HIS A 106 -12.26 -5.27 -23.09
N LEU A 107 -11.95 -4.19 -22.35
CA LEU A 107 -12.86 -3.10 -22.09
C LEU A 107 -12.87 -2.04 -23.21
N GLY A 108 -12.08 -2.23 -24.26
CA GLY A 108 -12.10 -1.37 -25.44
C GLY A 108 -11.09 -0.23 -25.42
N LEU A 109 -10.16 -0.21 -24.46
CA LEU A 109 -9.11 0.82 -24.46
C LEU A 109 -8.04 0.49 -25.49
N SER A 110 -7.59 1.50 -26.22
CA SER A 110 -6.44 1.38 -27.12
C SER A 110 -5.13 1.47 -26.31
N GLU A 111 -4.03 1.09 -26.96
CA GLU A 111 -2.71 1.26 -26.36
C GLU A 111 -2.47 2.70 -25.94
N ARG A 112 -2.84 3.64 -26.78
CA ARG A 112 -2.71 5.09 -26.52
C ARG A 112 -3.51 5.51 -25.28
N ASP A 113 -4.75 5.04 -25.19
CA ASP A 113 -5.61 5.33 -24.04
C ASP A 113 -5.03 4.78 -22.76
N PHE A 114 -4.49 3.56 -22.80
CA PHE A 114 -3.88 2.92 -21.65
C PHE A 114 -2.64 3.70 -21.19
N LYS A 115 -1.78 4.10 -22.11
CA LYS A 115 -0.60 4.91 -21.78
C LYS A 115 -0.97 6.24 -21.15
N SER A 116 -2.02 6.89 -21.68
CA SER A 116 -2.52 8.13 -21.11
C SER A 116 -3.03 7.96 -19.70
N LEU A 117 -3.72 6.85 -19.43
CA LEU A 117 -4.21 6.53 -18.10
C LEU A 117 -3.05 6.34 -17.11
N VAL A 118 -2.01 5.62 -17.51
CA VAL A 118 -0.82 5.43 -16.68
C VAL A 118 -0.15 6.77 -16.37
N ASP A 119 0.03 7.61 -17.38
CA ASP A 119 0.64 8.94 -17.20
C ASP A 119 -0.17 9.81 -16.25
N GLU A 120 -1.48 9.78 -16.38
CA GLU A 120 -2.38 10.51 -15.48
C GLU A 120 -2.24 10.06 -14.04
N GLN A 121 -2.20 8.76 -13.80
CA GLN A 121 -2.03 8.21 -12.46
C GLN A 121 -0.66 8.55 -11.86
N LEU A 122 0.38 8.52 -12.67
CA LEU A 122 1.72 8.92 -12.24
C LEU A 122 1.77 10.39 -11.83
N ARG A 123 1.15 11.27 -12.62
CA ARG A 123 1.08 12.70 -12.28
C ARG A 123 0.30 12.93 -11.00
N SER A 124 -0.83 12.25 -10.83
CA SER A 124 -1.66 12.35 -9.63
C SER A 124 -0.89 11.96 -8.38
N GLY A 125 -0.14 10.85 -8.45
CA GLY A 125 0.70 10.40 -7.35
C GLY A 125 1.83 11.37 -7.00
N ARG A 126 2.43 11.99 -8.01
CA ARG A 126 3.51 12.97 -7.83
C ARG A 126 3.02 14.33 -7.34
N GLY A 127 1.83 14.71 -7.75
CA GLY A 127 1.25 16.00 -7.39
C GLY A 127 0.99 16.20 -5.92
N THR A 128 1.09 15.15 -5.12
CA THR A 128 0.86 15.19 -3.68
C THR A 128 2.14 15.30 -2.86
N ARG A 129 3.26 15.37 -3.51
CA ARG A 129 4.55 15.50 -2.83
C ARG A 129 4.83 16.93 -2.41
#